data_03346852337e9b572043deaf146aea93
#
_entry.id   03346852337e9b572043deaf146aea93
#
_cell.length_a   1.000
_cell.length_b   1.000
_cell.length_c   1.000
_cell.angle_alpha   90.00
_cell.angle_beta   90.00
_cell.angle_gamma   90.00
#
_symmetry.space_group_name_H-M   'P 1'
#
loop_
_entity.id
_entity.type
_entity.pdbx_description
1 polymer ?
#
loop_
_entity_poly.entity_id
_entity_poly.type
_entity_poly.pdbx_seq_one_letter_code
_entity_poly.pdbx_strand_id
1 'polypeptide(L)'
;HMPVGKPPLREAAATALTMAALGAPIMLVLFMLFPRLAPLWGMPGDAMSGRSGLSATMEVGSIAELALDDSIAMRVRFEGPVPRQNELYFRGPVLSTLQGRNWLPLRSGFPERMQLAPELQVRGEPIRYQVTLEPHSRPWIFVLDAAADQPEVQGMVLRMSRQLQWFSDRPVTDLLRYTAQSHVDFSHGPMRRTAALQDYVELPPGLNPRTLQWASELRRGMQRPQDAPRLVDT
;
A
#
# COMPACT_ATOMS: atom_id res chain seq x y z
N HIS A 1 -61.66 28.57 2.60
CA HIS A 1 -61.63 27.82 3.86
C HIS A 1 -61.55 26.36 3.58
N MET A 2 -60.33 25.78 3.72
CA MET A 2 -60.18 24.34 3.71
C MET A 2 -60.47 23.78 5.11
N PRO A 3 -61.31 22.77 5.25
CA PRO A 3 -61.57 22.16 6.54
C PRO A 3 -60.33 21.43 7.05
N VAL A 4 -59.75 21.94 8.12
CA VAL A 4 -58.66 21.28 8.84
C VAL A 4 -59.31 20.22 9.75
N GLY A 5 -59.60 19.04 9.13
CA GLY A 5 -60.01 17.86 9.88
C GLY A 5 -58.95 16.76 9.70
N LYS A 6 -58.44 16.17 10.79
CA LYS A 6 -57.59 15.00 10.72
C LYS A 6 -58.37 13.89 10.02
N PRO A 7 -57.90 13.31 8.91
CA PRO A 7 -58.57 12.21 8.25
C PRO A 7 -58.74 11.04 9.22
N PRO A 8 -59.89 10.35 9.19
CA PRO A 8 -60.09 9.18 10.05
C PRO A 8 -59.02 8.13 9.73
N LEU A 9 -58.35 7.62 10.76
CA LEU A 9 -57.23 6.70 10.65
C LEU A 9 -57.51 5.49 9.74
N ARG A 10 -58.76 5.04 9.69
CA ARG A 10 -59.18 3.94 8.82
C ARG A 10 -59.12 4.28 7.33
N GLU A 11 -59.51 5.45 6.92
CA GLU A 11 -59.46 5.90 5.53
C GLU A 11 -58.01 6.17 5.10
N ALA A 12 -57.24 6.79 5.98
CA ALA A 12 -55.81 7.01 5.75
C ALA A 12 -55.05 5.67 5.60
N ALA A 13 -55.35 4.69 6.47
CA ALA A 13 -54.74 3.34 6.41
C ALA A 13 -55.18 2.59 5.14
N ALA A 14 -56.47 2.65 4.76
CA ALA A 14 -56.97 2.02 3.54
C ALA A 14 -56.30 2.59 2.28
N THR A 15 -56.14 3.92 2.23
CA THR A 15 -55.47 4.60 1.12
C THR A 15 -53.99 4.23 1.06
N ALA A 16 -53.31 4.21 2.18
CA ALA A 16 -51.89 3.79 2.26
C ALA A 16 -51.72 2.34 1.82
N LEU A 17 -52.64 1.43 2.25
CA LEU A 17 -52.59 0.02 1.86
C LEU A 17 -52.82 -0.20 0.37
N THR A 18 -53.78 0.58 -0.22
CA THR A 18 -54.03 0.52 -1.67
C THR A 18 -52.84 1.02 -2.49
N MET A 19 -52.18 2.10 -2.05
CA MET A 19 -50.99 2.61 -2.69
C MET A 19 -49.83 1.63 -2.57
N ALA A 20 -49.64 1.01 -1.42
CA ALA A 20 -48.65 -0.01 -1.20
C ALA A 20 -48.89 -1.28 -2.07
N ALA A 21 -50.16 -1.74 -2.16
CA ALA A 21 -50.55 -2.90 -2.97
C ALA A 21 -50.36 -2.65 -4.48
N LEU A 22 -50.57 -1.44 -4.96
CA LEU A 22 -50.34 -1.06 -6.36
C LEU A 22 -48.85 -0.81 -6.64
N GLY A 23 -48.10 -0.29 -5.70
CA GLY A 23 -46.65 -0.02 -5.84
C GLY A 23 -45.78 -1.26 -5.67
N ALA A 24 -46.19 -2.22 -4.83
CA ALA A 24 -45.39 -3.41 -4.54
C ALA A 24 -45.05 -4.28 -5.78
N PRO A 25 -46.00 -4.59 -6.69
CA PRO A 25 -45.66 -5.36 -7.88
C PRO A 25 -44.73 -4.61 -8.82
N ILE A 26 -44.88 -3.31 -8.96
CA ILE A 26 -44.00 -2.48 -9.78
C ILE A 26 -42.58 -2.44 -9.18
N MET A 27 -42.48 -2.30 -7.88
CA MET A 27 -41.22 -2.33 -7.14
C MET A 27 -40.53 -3.70 -7.26
N LEU A 28 -41.31 -4.80 -7.20
CA LEU A 28 -40.80 -6.15 -7.36
C LEU A 28 -40.26 -6.39 -8.78
N VAL A 29 -41.00 -5.92 -9.80
CA VAL A 29 -40.58 -6.02 -11.21
C VAL A 29 -39.32 -5.19 -11.43
N LEU A 30 -39.26 -3.96 -10.95
CA LEU A 30 -38.07 -3.13 -11.05
C LEU A 30 -36.89 -3.75 -10.29
N PHE A 31 -37.10 -4.32 -9.13
CA PHE A 31 -36.06 -5.02 -8.34
C PHE A 31 -35.50 -6.25 -9.05
N MET A 32 -36.36 -6.98 -9.82
CA MET A 32 -35.92 -8.12 -10.61
C MET A 32 -35.29 -7.75 -11.96
N LEU A 33 -35.78 -6.70 -12.61
CA LEU A 33 -35.28 -6.27 -13.91
C LEU A 33 -34.00 -5.41 -13.83
N PHE A 34 -33.82 -4.66 -12.74
CA PHE A 34 -32.58 -3.94 -12.57
C PHE A 34 -31.49 -4.93 -12.18
N PRO A 35 -30.51 -5.21 -13.05
CA PRO A 35 -29.32 -5.91 -12.63
C PRO A 35 -28.76 -5.17 -11.42
N ARG A 36 -28.28 -5.91 -10.43
CA ARG A 36 -27.56 -5.37 -9.27
C ARG A 36 -26.25 -4.74 -9.75
N LEU A 37 -26.38 -3.65 -10.48
CA LEU A 37 -25.24 -2.78 -10.76
C LEU A 37 -24.76 -2.32 -9.39
N ALA A 38 -23.49 -2.57 -9.11
CA ALA A 38 -22.83 -1.95 -7.98
C ALA A 38 -23.20 -0.46 -7.98
N PRO A 39 -23.53 0.13 -6.83
CA PRO A 39 -24.01 1.50 -6.78
C PRO A 39 -23.03 2.39 -7.55
N LEU A 40 -23.55 3.15 -8.53
CA LEU A 40 -22.76 4.06 -9.37
C LEU A 40 -22.08 5.16 -8.54
N TRP A 41 -22.56 5.41 -7.33
CA TRP A 41 -21.84 6.07 -6.25
C TRP A 41 -21.07 4.98 -5.48
N GLY A 42 -19.84 4.69 -5.87
CA GLY A 42 -18.97 3.74 -5.16
C GLY A 42 -19.06 3.95 -3.65
N MET A 43 -19.20 2.85 -2.90
CA MET A 43 -19.15 2.95 -1.44
C MET A 43 -17.85 3.65 -1.03
N PRO A 44 -17.87 4.52 -0.01
CA PRO A 44 -16.68 5.27 0.42
C PRO A 44 -15.41 4.41 0.66
N GLY A 45 -15.58 3.09 0.88
CA GLY A 45 -14.48 2.15 1.07
C GLY A 45 -13.61 1.94 -0.18
N ASP A 46 -14.20 1.92 -1.39
CA ASP A 46 -13.42 1.71 -2.62
C ASP A 46 -12.83 3.03 -3.14
N ALA A 47 -13.49 4.17 -2.86
CA ALA A 47 -12.97 5.49 -3.18
C ALA A 47 -11.74 5.85 -2.33
N MET A 48 -11.63 5.30 -1.11
CA MET A 48 -10.47 5.52 -0.21
C MET A 48 -9.27 4.64 -0.59
N SER A 49 -9.49 3.44 -1.12
CA SER A 49 -8.37 2.58 -1.58
C SER A 49 -7.67 3.10 -2.83
N GLY A 50 -8.35 3.93 -3.65
CA GLY A 50 -7.78 4.59 -4.81
C GLY A 50 -7.09 5.92 -4.51
N ARG A 51 -7.53 6.63 -3.45
CA ARG A 51 -7.02 7.97 -3.11
C ARG A 51 -5.65 7.97 -2.42
N SER A 52 -5.30 6.93 -1.71
CA SER A 52 -4.05 6.93 -0.93
C SER A 52 -2.81 6.52 -1.73
N GLY A 53 -2.96 6.11 -2.98
CA GLY A 53 -1.84 5.60 -3.76
C GLY A 53 -1.17 4.35 -3.21
N LEU A 54 -1.65 3.88 -2.10
CA LEU A 54 -1.09 2.78 -1.34
C LEU A 54 -1.77 1.48 -1.72
N SER A 55 -1.30 0.86 -2.79
CA SER A 55 -1.73 -0.48 -3.19
C SER A 55 -0.77 -1.54 -2.66
N ALA A 56 -1.28 -2.72 -2.33
CA ALA A 56 -0.46 -3.90 -2.04
C ALA A 56 0.23 -4.46 -3.30
N THR A 57 -0.13 -3.96 -4.46
CA THR A 57 0.41 -4.33 -5.76
C THR A 57 0.57 -3.07 -6.60
N MET A 58 1.54 -3.06 -7.49
CA MET A 58 1.77 -1.94 -8.42
C MET A 58 1.67 -2.45 -9.85
N GLU A 59 0.76 -1.88 -10.62
CA GLU A 59 0.67 -2.10 -12.05
C GLU A 59 1.47 -1.02 -12.80
N VAL A 60 2.29 -1.46 -13.76
CA VAL A 60 3.05 -0.53 -14.59
C VAL A 60 2.07 0.31 -15.43
N GLY A 61 2.03 1.60 -15.18
CA GLY A 61 1.14 2.57 -15.84
C GLY A 61 0.11 3.22 -14.92
N SER A 62 -0.27 2.59 -13.79
CA SER A 62 -1.21 3.18 -12.82
C SER A 62 -0.62 4.33 -11.99
N ILE A 63 0.71 4.46 -11.99
CA ILE A 63 1.43 5.52 -11.24
C ILE A 63 1.11 6.92 -11.76
N ALA A 64 0.75 7.05 -13.05
CA ALA A 64 0.46 8.36 -13.63
C ALA A 64 -0.78 9.02 -13.01
N GLU A 65 -1.83 8.24 -12.71
CA GLU A 65 -3.03 8.75 -12.02
C GLU A 65 -2.73 9.15 -10.57
N LEU A 66 -1.84 8.39 -9.94
CA LEU A 66 -1.40 8.64 -8.57
C LEU A 66 -0.59 9.92 -8.43
N ALA A 67 0.25 10.23 -9.40
CA ALA A 67 1.08 11.43 -9.42
C ALA A 67 0.27 12.73 -9.53
N LEU A 68 -1.03 12.64 -9.87
CA LEU A 68 -1.96 13.75 -9.97
C LEU A 68 -2.76 14.01 -8.68
N ASP A 69 -2.60 13.17 -7.66
CA ASP A 69 -3.30 13.33 -6.38
C ASP A 69 -2.47 14.20 -5.44
N ASP A 70 -2.91 15.44 -5.23
CA ASP A 70 -2.29 16.42 -4.34
C ASP A 70 -2.72 16.25 -2.87
N SER A 71 -3.44 15.19 -2.52
CA SER A 71 -3.89 14.94 -1.16
C SER A 71 -2.70 14.67 -0.22
N ILE A 72 -2.82 15.17 1.00
CA ILE A 72 -1.79 14.94 2.01
C ILE A 72 -1.91 13.52 2.54
N ALA A 73 -0.90 12.69 2.31
CA ALA A 73 -0.85 11.32 2.83
C ALA A 73 -0.37 11.27 4.30
N MET A 74 0.57 12.14 4.66
CA MET A 74 1.08 12.23 6.04
C MET A 74 1.77 13.58 6.28
N ARG A 75 1.90 13.93 7.57
CA ARG A 75 2.69 15.07 8.04
C ARG A 75 3.79 14.58 8.96
N VAL A 76 4.99 15.04 8.76
CA VAL A 76 6.16 14.65 9.58
C VAL A 76 6.75 15.87 10.25
N ARG A 77 6.99 15.75 11.56
CA ARG A 77 7.67 16.76 12.36
C ARG A 77 8.93 16.16 12.94
N PHE A 78 10.09 16.66 12.52
CA PHE A 78 11.38 16.26 13.06
C PHE A 78 11.67 16.97 14.38
N GLU A 79 12.29 16.27 15.33
CA GLU A 79 12.72 16.83 16.63
C GLU A 79 14.08 17.54 16.56
N GLY A 80 14.74 17.48 15.42
CA GLY A 80 16.03 18.08 15.15
C GLY A 80 16.09 18.72 13.76
N PRO A 81 17.26 18.86 13.18
CA PRO A 81 17.41 19.34 11.81
C PRO A 81 16.72 18.38 10.84
N VAL A 82 16.05 18.98 9.85
CA VAL A 82 15.39 18.19 8.79
C VAL A 82 16.48 17.51 7.94
N PRO A 83 16.38 16.18 7.69
CA PRO A 83 17.29 15.49 6.80
C PRO A 83 17.29 16.08 5.38
N ARG A 84 18.31 15.77 4.60
CA ARG A 84 18.38 16.21 3.21
C ARG A 84 17.26 15.59 2.38
N GLN A 85 16.87 16.24 1.30
CA GLN A 85 15.78 15.76 0.44
C GLN A 85 15.99 14.31 -0.07
N ASN A 86 17.22 13.95 -0.37
CA ASN A 86 17.57 12.59 -0.82
C ASN A 86 17.58 11.54 0.31
N GLU A 87 17.50 11.96 1.55
CA GLU A 87 17.40 11.12 2.75
C GLU A 87 15.94 10.96 3.21
N LEU A 88 15.01 11.74 2.65
CA LEU A 88 13.59 11.71 3.00
C LEU A 88 12.83 10.59 2.27
N TYR A 89 13.26 9.36 2.47
CA TYR A 89 12.58 8.18 1.93
C TYR A 89 11.78 7.50 3.03
N PHE A 90 10.45 7.53 2.93
CA PHE A 90 9.57 6.81 3.85
C PHE A 90 9.21 5.44 3.29
N ARG A 91 9.61 4.41 4.03
CA ARG A 91 9.43 3.03 3.61
C ARG A 91 7.96 2.61 3.74
N GLY A 92 7.36 2.31 2.60
CA GLY A 92 6.03 1.76 2.47
C GLY A 92 6.06 0.29 2.03
N PRO A 93 5.07 -0.16 1.25
CA PRO A 93 5.03 -1.52 0.72
C PRO A 93 6.26 -1.81 -0.13
N VAL A 94 6.90 -2.95 0.14
CA VAL A 94 8.04 -3.43 -0.64
C VAL A 94 7.56 -4.50 -1.60
N LEU A 95 7.74 -4.24 -2.89
CA LEU A 95 7.34 -5.11 -3.98
C LEU A 95 8.60 -5.67 -4.65
N SER A 96 8.74 -6.98 -4.69
CA SER A 96 9.97 -7.62 -5.14
C SER A 96 9.75 -8.70 -6.20
N THR A 97 8.50 -9.05 -6.48
CA THR A 97 8.17 -10.06 -7.49
C THR A 97 7.40 -9.42 -8.65
N LEU A 98 7.91 -9.57 -9.87
CA LEU A 98 7.23 -9.12 -11.07
C LEU A 98 6.44 -10.28 -11.69
N GLN A 99 5.12 -10.12 -11.80
CA GLN A 99 4.24 -11.07 -12.46
C GLN A 99 3.49 -10.38 -13.63
N GLY A 100 3.88 -10.66 -14.83
CA GLY A 100 3.37 -9.95 -16.00
C GLY A 100 3.75 -8.46 -15.93
N ARG A 101 2.77 -7.59 -15.72
CA ARG A 101 2.94 -6.13 -15.56
C ARG A 101 2.76 -5.67 -14.11
N ASN A 102 2.54 -6.60 -13.18
CA ASN A 102 2.24 -6.30 -11.79
C ASN A 102 3.42 -6.62 -10.89
N TRP A 103 3.80 -5.65 -10.08
CA TRP A 103 4.72 -5.86 -8.98
C TRP A 103 3.95 -6.29 -7.73
N LEU A 104 4.44 -7.34 -7.09
CA LEU A 104 3.83 -8.00 -5.93
C LEU A 104 4.82 -8.06 -4.78
N PRO A 105 4.32 -8.16 -3.53
CA PRO A 105 5.17 -8.53 -2.40
C PRO A 105 5.86 -9.86 -2.65
N LEU A 106 7.10 -9.99 -2.16
CA LEU A 106 7.85 -11.22 -2.30
C LEU A 106 7.12 -12.40 -1.63
N ARG A 107 6.92 -13.45 -2.41
CA ARG A 107 6.59 -14.77 -1.90
C ARG A 107 7.76 -15.68 -2.21
N SER A 108 8.62 -15.90 -1.21
CA SER A 108 9.79 -16.75 -1.40
C SER A 108 9.39 -18.17 -1.77
N GLY A 109 10.02 -18.72 -2.82
CA GLY A 109 9.92 -20.12 -3.18
C GLY A 109 10.70 -21.05 -2.24
N PHE A 110 11.54 -20.49 -1.36
CA PHE A 110 12.38 -21.24 -0.44
C PHE A 110 11.71 -21.40 0.93
N PRO A 111 11.85 -22.58 1.59
CA PRO A 111 11.41 -22.79 2.97
C PRO A 111 12.04 -21.75 3.91
N GLU A 112 11.33 -21.37 4.96
CA GLU A 112 11.76 -20.32 5.89
C GLU A 112 13.15 -20.59 6.51
N ARG A 113 13.47 -21.87 6.78
CA ARG A 113 14.78 -22.30 7.28
C ARG A 113 15.94 -22.01 6.34
N MET A 114 15.68 -21.84 5.04
CA MET A 114 16.69 -21.51 4.01
C MET A 114 16.80 -20.01 3.76
N GLN A 115 15.87 -19.24 4.29
CA GLN A 115 15.85 -17.80 4.23
C GLN A 115 16.60 -17.28 5.46
N LEU A 116 17.86 -16.90 5.31
CA LEU A 116 18.58 -16.23 6.41
C LEU A 116 17.85 -14.95 6.80
N ALA A 117 17.73 -14.72 8.10
CA ALA A 117 17.23 -13.45 8.60
C ALA A 117 18.15 -12.32 8.12
N PRO A 118 17.61 -11.25 7.53
CA PRO A 118 18.43 -10.11 7.18
C PRO A 118 18.91 -9.44 8.47
N GLU A 119 20.17 -9.08 8.51
CA GLU A 119 20.72 -8.27 9.60
C GLU A 119 20.60 -6.80 9.25
N LEU A 120 20.15 -6.00 10.19
CA LEU A 120 20.12 -4.55 10.09
C LEU A 120 21.28 -4.00 10.92
N GLN A 121 22.18 -3.29 10.27
CA GLN A 121 23.26 -2.56 10.90
C GLN A 121 23.06 -1.07 10.65
N VAL A 122 22.86 -0.31 11.69
CA VAL A 122 22.65 1.14 11.65
C VAL A 122 23.90 1.89 12.07
N ARG A 123 24.09 3.08 11.54
CA ARG A 123 25.21 3.99 11.85
C ARG A 123 24.68 5.38 12.12
N GLY A 124 25.47 6.15 12.88
CA GLY A 124 25.15 7.53 13.24
C GLY A 124 24.05 7.63 14.29
N GLU A 125 23.71 8.87 14.61
CA GLU A 125 22.65 9.18 15.56
C GLU A 125 21.27 8.98 14.94
N PRO A 126 20.29 8.43 15.68
CA PRO A 126 18.94 8.26 15.18
C PRO A 126 18.25 9.61 14.97
N ILE A 127 17.53 9.71 13.89
CA ILE A 127 16.65 10.84 13.61
C ILE A 127 15.31 10.56 14.27
N ARG A 128 14.91 11.44 15.20
CA ARG A 128 13.62 11.35 15.91
C ARG A 128 12.59 12.24 15.23
N TYR A 129 11.39 11.71 15.08
CA TYR A 129 10.29 12.43 14.44
C TYR A 129 8.93 11.91 14.86
N GLN A 130 7.93 12.79 14.72
CA GLN A 130 6.52 12.45 14.89
C GLN A 130 5.83 12.44 13.52
N VAL A 131 5.03 11.41 13.29
CA VAL A 131 4.20 11.27 12.09
C VAL A 131 2.73 11.43 12.45
N THR A 132 2.01 12.19 11.64
CA THR A 132 0.55 12.19 11.61
C THR A 132 0.14 11.60 10.27
N LEU A 133 -0.34 10.38 10.27
CA LEU A 133 -0.67 9.57 9.11
C LEU A 133 -2.17 9.66 8.83
N GLU A 134 -2.53 10.00 7.60
CA GLU A 134 -3.92 10.00 7.15
C GLU A 134 -4.46 8.56 7.00
N PRO A 135 -5.76 8.34 7.18
CA PRO A 135 -6.38 7.02 7.03
C PRO A 135 -6.17 6.48 5.61
N HIS A 136 -5.71 5.24 5.50
CA HIS A 136 -5.49 4.59 4.20
C HIS A 136 -6.01 3.15 4.14
N SER A 137 -6.68 2.67 5.20
CA SER A 137 -7.32 1.34 5.28
C SER A 137 -6.36 0.16 5.04
N ARG A 138 -5.06 0.35 5.27
CA ARG A 138 -4.03 -0.68 5.18
C ARG A 138 -3.28 -0.79 6.51
N PRO A 139 -2.66 -1.94 6.81
CA PRO A 139 -1.93 -2.14 8.05
C PRO A 139 -0.49 -1.59 8.01
N TRP A 140 -0.19 -0.60 7.18
CA TRP A 140 1.17 -0.11 6.98
C TRP A 140 1.48 1.11 7.86
N ILE A 141 2.62 1.06 8.51
CA ILE A 141 3.18 2.15 9.30
C ILE A 141 4.44 2.63 8.59
N PHE A 142 4.46 3.90 8.19
CA PHE A 142 5.57 4.46 7.42
C PHE A 142 6.66 4.97 8.35
N VAL A 143 7.88 4.58 8.07
CA VAL A 143 9.07 5.06 8.79
C VAL A 143 10.09 5.59 7.81
N LEU A 144 10.87 6.57 8.26
CA LEU A 144 11.99 7.07 7.48
C LEU A 144 13.04 5.97 7.38
N ASP A 145 13.18 5.44 6.18
CA ASP A 145 14.11 4.40 5.77
C ASP A 145 14.24 3.20 6.73
N ALA A 146 15.20 3.19 7.66
CA ALA A 146 15.42 2.08 8.59
C ALA A 146 15.15 2.47 10.04
N ALA A 147 14.00 2.06 10.58
CA ALA A 147 13.71 2.09 12.00
C ALA A 147 14.13 0.76 12.63
N ALA A 148 15.21 0.76 13.40
CA ALA A 148 15.68 -0.42 14.13
C ALA A 148 14.76 -0.73 15.31
N ASP A 149 14.25 0.32 15.95
CA ASP A 149 13.33 0.22 17.08
C ASP A 149 11.88 0.33 16.61
N GLN A 150 10.99 -0.29 17.37
CA GLN A 150 9.56 -0.26 17.09
C GLN A 150 9.01 1.15 17.24
N PRO A 151 8.27 1.69 16.23
CA PRO A 151 7.54 2.94 16.38
C PRO A 151 6.55 2.92 17.54
N GLU A 152 6.44 4.02 18.26
CA GLU A 152 5.56 4.18 19.40
C GLU A 152 4.14 4.52 18.94
N VAL A 153 3.34 3.50 18.69
CA VAL A 153 1.93 3.62 18.27
C VAL A 153 1.02 3.17 19.39
N GLN A 154 0.10 4.03 19.82
CA GLN A 154 -0.84 3.66 20.87
C GLN A 154 -1.90 2.68 20.38
N GLY A 155 -2.13 1.62 21.15
CA GLY A 155 -3.22 0.69 20.95
C GLY A 155 -3.13 -0.20 19.71
N MET A 156 -1.92 -0.35 19.13
CA MET A 156 -1.64 -1.26 18.03
C MET A 156 -0.42 -2.13 18.33
N VAL A 157 -0.47 -3.36 17.87
CA VAL A 157 0.69 -4.26 17.89
C VAL A 157 1.40 -4.16 16.55
N LEU A 158 2.69 -3.84 16.58
CA LEU A 158 3.48 -3.69 15.36
C LEU A 158 4.40 -4.89 15.15
N ARG A 159 4.66 -5.19 13.88
CA ARG A 159 5.62 -6.20 13.44
C ARG A 159 6.44 -5.64 12.28
N MET A 160 7.72 -5.95 12.25
CA MET A 160 8.60 -5.61 11.15
C MET A 160 8.76 -6.81 10.22
N SER A 161 8.68 -6.56 8.92
CA SER A 161 9.01 -7.56 7.91
C SER A 161 10.53 -7.69 7.72
N ARG A 162 10.94 -8.72 6.94
CA ARG A 162 12.33 -8.90 6.54
C ARG A 162 12.86 -7.77 5.64
N GLN A 163 11.97 -6.99 5.03
CA GLN A 163 12.29 -5.83 4.20
C GLN A 163 12.21 -4.50 4.95
N LEU A 164 12.28 -4.53 6.28
CA LEU A 164 12.20 -3.35 7.18
C LEU A 164 10.87 -2.58 7.08
N GLN A 165 9.83 -3.22 6.61
CA GLN A 165 8.50 -2.63 6.54
C GLN A 165 7.75 -2.91 7.85
N TRP A 166 7.14 -1.89 8.43
CA TRP A 166 6.34 -2.01 9.65
C TRP A 166 4.86 -2.20 9.34
N PHE A 167 4.25 -3.14 10.04
CA PHE A 167 2.84 -3.49 9.93
C PHE A 167 2.18 -3.43 11.29
N SER A 168 0.96 -2.90 11.32
CA SER A 168 0.06 -3.00 12.47
C SER A 168 -0.81 -4.26 12.38
N ASP A 169 -1.34 -4.69 13.51
CA ASP A 169 -2.29 -5.80 13.64
C ASP A 169 -3.67 -5.49 13.04
N ARG A 170 -3.96 -4.22 12.76
CA ARG A 170 -5.22 -3.75 12.15
C ARG A 170 -4.97 -2.62 11.15
N PRO A 171 -5.90 -2.40 10.19
CA PRO A 171 -5.81 -1.30 9.24
C PRO A 171 -5.86 0.07 9.94
N VAL A 172 -5.18 1.05 9.34
CA VAL A 172 -5.24 2.46 9.75
C VAL A 172 -6.49 3.10 9.12
N THR A 173 -7.57 3.15 9.90
CA THR A 173 -8.88 3.68 9.49
C THR A 173 -9.14 5.10 9.97
N ASP A 174 -8.35 5.56 10.91
CA ASP A 174 -8.46 6.87 11.53
C ASP A 174 -7.12 7.60 11.48
N LEU A 175 -7.14 8.92 11.72
CA LEU A 175 -5.92 9.72 11.82
C LEU A 175 -5.02 9.14 12.91
N LEU A 176 -3.83 8.69 12.51
CA LEU A 176 -2.90 8.03 13.42
C LEU A 176 -1.69 8.92 13.70
N ARG A 177 -1.40 9.14 14.98
CA ARG A 177 -0.20 9.85 15.41
C ARG A 177 0.74 8.90 16.13
N TYR A 178 2.01 8.92 15.76
CA TYR A 178 3.05 8.11 16.39
C TYR A 178 4.41 8.79 16.32
N THR A 179 5.33 8.33 17.17
CA THR A 179 6.74 8.71 17.16
C THR A 179 7.60 7.56 16.65
N ALA A 180 8.68 7.89 15.97
CA ALA A 180 9.63 6.91 15.49
C ALA A 180 11.05 7.45 15.52
N GLN A 181 12.01 6.53 15.50
CA GLN A 181 13.43 6.81 15.37
C GLN A 181 13.96 5.99 14.19
N SER A 182 14.72 6.64 13.32
CA SER A 182 15.25 5.98 12.12
C SER A 182 16.67 6.39 11.83
N HIS A 183 17.37 5.57 11.08
CA HIS A 183 18.72 5.83 10.61
C HIS A 183 18.71 5.88 9.09
N VAL A 184 19.35 6.89 8.52
CA VAL A 184 19.52 7.04 7.06
C VAL A 184 20.80 6.41 6.56
N ASP A 185 21.78 6.20 7.44
CA ASP A 185 22.99 5.40 7.15
C ASP A 185 22.84 4.01 7.78
N PHE A 186 22.62 3.02 6.96
CA PHE A 186 22.46 1.64 7.39
C PHE A 186 22.89 0.66 6.29
N SER A 187 23.14 -0.57 6.69
CA SER A 187 23.23 -1.71 5.78
C SER A 187 22.24 -2.79 6.20
N HIS A 188 21.61 -3.40 5.22
CA HIS A 188 20.57 -4.40 5.46
C HIS A 188 20.72 -5.55 4.48
N GLY A 189 20.62 -6.77 4.98
CA GLY A 189 20.63 -7.97 4.18
C GLY A 189 21.27 -9.14 4.90
N PRO A 190 21.24 -10.35 4.29
CA PRO A 190 21.93 -11.49 4.84
C PRO A 190 23.46 -11.31 4.67
N MET A 191 24.22 -11.60 5.73
CA MET A 191 25.70 -11.50 5.72
C MET A 191 26.36 -12.51 4.79
N ARG A 192 25.63 -13.51 4.33
CA ARG A 192 26.12 -14.55 3.42
C ARG A 192 25.20 -14.70 2.22
N ARG A 193 25.77 -15.00 1.06
CA ARG A 193 25.01 -15.36 -0.13
C ARG A 193 24.20 -16.63 0.14
N THR A 194 22.91 -16.58 -0.13
CA THR A 194 21.99 -17.72 -0.01
C THR A 194 21.22 -17.91 -1.31
N ALA A 195 20.76 -19.14 -1.55
CA ALA A 195 19.92 -19.44 -2.70
C ALA A 195 18.62 -18.58 -2.70
N ALA A 196 18.08 -18.26 -1.54
CA ALA A 196 16.87 -17.45 -1.42
C ALA A 196 17.00 -16.01 -1.95
N LEU A 197 18.24 -15.50 -2.13
CA LEU A 197 18.46 -14.21 -2.81
C LEU A 197 18.09 -14.27 -4.31
N GLN A 198 17.99 -15.48 -4.89
CA GLN A 198 17.54 -15.65 -6.27
C GLN A 198 16.13 -15.11 -6.49
N ASP A 199 15.25 -15.22 -5.49
CA ASP A 199 13.88 -14.70 -5.55
C ASP A 199 13.82 -13.18 -5.85
N TYR A 200 14.84 -12.42 -5.45
CA TYR A 200 14.91 -10.96 -5.66
C TYR A 200 15.43 -10.55 -7.04
N VAL A 201 16.06 -11.46 -7.76
CA VAL A 201 16.67 -11.19 -9.07
C VAL A 201 16.01 -11.99 -10.20
N GLU A 202 15.00 -12.79 -9.88
CA GLU A 202 14.27 -13.57 -10.86
C GLU A 202 13.40 -12.65 -11.73
N LEU A 203 13.58 -12.77 -13.04
CA LEU A 203 12.79 -12.04 -14.02
C LEU A 203 11.85 -13.03 -14.74
N PRO A 204 10.58 -12.66 -14.95
CA PRO A 204 9.63 -13.50 -15.69
C PRO A 204 10.17 -13.75 -17.12
N PRO A 205 10.08 -14.98 -17.62
CA PRO A 205 10.52 -15.30 -18.96
C PRO A 205 9.68 -14.55 -20.01
N GLY A 206 10.34 -14.13 -21.10
CA GLY A 206 9.66 -13.48 -22.23
C GLY A 206 9.35 -11.98 -22.07
N LEU A 207 9.64 -11.39 -20.91
CA LEU A 207 9.50 -9.94 -20.72
C LEU A 207 10.79 -9.20 -21.14
N ASN A 208 10.61 -8.06 -21.82
CA ASN A 208 11.68 -7.13 -22.19
C ASN A 208 12.87 -7.80 -22.91
N PRO A 209 12.67 -8.55 -24.02
CA PRO A 209 13.73 -9.33 -24.66
C PRO A 209 14.93 -8.47 -25.10
N ARG A 210 14.69 -7.22 -25.52
CA ARG A 210 15.76 -6.29 -25.91
C ARG A 210 16.65 -5.91 -24.72
N THR A 211 16.05 -5.67 -23.53
CA THR A 211 16.79 -5.37 -22.31
C THR A 211 17.60 -6.58 -21.84
N LEU A 212 17.03 -7.78 -21.92
CA LEU A 212 17.74 -9.03 -21.59
C LEU A 212 18.90 -9.29 -22.54
N GLN A 213 18.71 -9.03 -23.83
CA GLN A 213 19.78 -9.12 -24.81
C GLN A 213 20.91 -8.13 -24.49
N TRP A 214 20.58 -6.87 -24.28
CA TRP A 214 21.56 -5.84 -23.91
C TRP A 214 22.32 -6.20 -22.62
N ALA A 215 21.60 -6.63 -21.57
CA ALA A 215 22.22 -7.08 -20.33
C ALA A 215 23.16 -8.28 -20.54
N SER A 216 22.81 -9.20 -21.46
CA SER A 216 23.67 -10.35 -21.81
C SER A 216 24.92 -9.93 -22.58
N GLU A 217 24.84 -8.90 -23.40
CA GLU A 217 25.98 -8.30 -24.12
C GLU A 217 26.94 -7.61 -23.17
N LEU A 218 26.39 -6.79 -22.24
CA LEU A 218 27.18 -6.15 -21.17
C LEU A 218 27.91 -7.20 -20.31
N ARG A 219 27.20 -8.26 -19.90
CA ARG A 219 27.80 -9.34 -19.10
C ARG A 219 28.96 -10.05 -19.85
N ARG A 220 28.84 -10.21 -21.15
CA ARG A 220 29.95 -10.81 -21.98
C ARG A 220 31.17 -9.92 -22.03
N GLY A 221 30.97 -8.59 -21.98
CA GLY A 221 32.06 -7.60 -21.93
C GLY A 221 32.77 -7.51 -20.58
N MET A 222 32.14 -8.04 -19.49
CA MET A 222 32.74 -8.01 -18.15
C MET A 222 33.76 -9.10 -17.99
N GLN A 223 34.99 -8.72 -17.63
CA GLN A 223 36.07 -9.68 -17.32
C GLN A 223 35.95 -10.24 -15.90
N ARG A 224 35.30 -9.51 -14.97
CA ARG A 224 35.12 -9.91 -13.56
C ARG A 224 33.75 -9.44 -13.03
N PRO A 225 33.13 -10.22 -12.12
CA PRO A 225 31.85 -9.83 -11.51
C PRO A 225 31.87 -8.49 -10.76
N GLN A 226 33.03 -8.09 -10.28
CA GLN A 226 33.23 -6.82 -9.56
C GLN A 226 33.26 -5.58 -10.48
N ASP A 227 33.26 -5.77 -11.79
CA ASP A 227 33.17 -4.66 -12.76
C ASP A 227 31.71 -4.20 -13.00
N ALA A 228 30.73 -4.93 -12.44
CA ALA A 228 29.31 -4.61 -12.59
C ALA A 228 28.92 -3.18 -12.13
N PRO A 229 29.43 -2.63 -11.01
CA PRO A 229 29.12 -1.26 -10.60
C PRO A 229 29.52 -0.20 -11.61
N ARG A 230 30.60 -0.42 -12.37
CA ARG A 230 31.10 0.54 -13.38
C ARG A 230 30.21 0.67 -14.61
N LEU A 231 29.30 -0.30 -14.82
CA LEU A 231 28.37 -0.27 -15.96
C LEU A 231 27.08 0.52 -15.67
N VAL A 232 26.83 0.83 -14.41
CA VAL A 232 25.65 1.63 -14.00
C VAL A 232 25.93 3.12 -14.14
N ASP A 233 27.21 3.53 -14.16
CA ASP A 233 27.65 4.92 -14.23
C ASP A 233 27.89 5.42 -15.67
N THR A 234 27.59 4.59 -16.69
CA THR A 234 27.65 4.95 -18.12
C THR A 234 26.24 4.98 -18.73
#